data_e239de57540ed67316257b4bb66efdb3
#
_entry.id   e239de57540ed67316257b4bb66efdb3
#
_cell.length_a   1.000
_cell.length_b   1.000
_cell.length_c   1.000
_cell.angle_alpha   90.00
_cell.angle_beta   90.00
_cell.angle_gamma   90.00
#
_symmetry.space_group_name_H-M   'P 1'
#
loop_
_entity.id
_entity.type
_entity.pdbx_description
1 polymer ?
#
loop_
_entity_poly.entity_id
_entity_poly.type
_entity_poly.pdbx_seq_one_letter_code
_entity_poly.pdbx_strand_id
1 'polypeptide(L)'
;MTAFTVTHEATAVLPVTRQAVWDVLTDPSTLAELTPLLTSIEEQGEHWVWRMAKVPGLSLAVAPEFTERMTFTELERIEFRHDPPAGRTEDAGAEGWYALGDAADGAVDLAISLAITVDLPLPRLSAPAVKAAMKRVVVSMGAGFAENLDRHLGL
;
A
#
# COMPACT_ATOMS: atom_id res chain seq x y z
N MET A 1 3.45 22.89 7.16
CA MET A 1 3.28 21.59 6.49
C MET A 1 1.94 21.55 5.77
N THR A 2 1.94 21.02 4.58
CA THR A 2 0.73 20.82 3.78
C THR A 2 0.55 19.34 3.49
N ALA A 3 -0.66 18.82 3.72
CA ALA A 3 -1.00 17.45 3.40
C ALA A 3 -1.39 17.33 1.92
N PHE A 4 -0.79 16.37 1.22
CA PHE A 4 -1.10 16.06 -0.18
C PHE A 4 -1.56 14.61 -0.25
N THR A 5 -2.71 14.38 -0.87
CA THR A 5 -3.32 13.05 -0.98
C THR A 5 -3.52 12.66 -2.43
N VAL A 6 -3.15 11.43 -2.79
CA VAL A 6 -3.50 10.81 -4.06
C VAL A 6 -4.17 9.47 -3.81
N THR A 7 -5.08 9.09 -4.70
CA THR A 7 -5.78 7.80 -4.64
C THR A 7 -5.44 6.98 -5.88
N HIS A 8 -5.24 5.69 -5.67
CA HIS A 8 -4.98 4.73 -6.75
C HIS A 8 -5.87 3.51 -6.57
N GLU A 9 -6.48 3.07 -7.66
CA GLU A 9 -7.30 1.86 -7.68
C GLU A 9 -6.80 0.94 -8.79
N ALA A 10 -6.85 -0.37 -8.54
CA ALA A 10 -6.42 -1.39 -9.49
C ALA A 10 -7.24 -2.66 -9.30
N THR A 11 -7.41 -3.42 -10.36
CA THR A 11 -8.03 -4.73 -10.34
C THR A 11 -7.19 -5.71 -11.15
N ALA A 12 -7.22 -6.98 -10.74
CA ALA A 12 -6.56 -8.06 -11.48
C ALA A 12 -7.31 -9.36 -11.29
N VAL A 13 -7.35 -10.18 -12.33
CA VAL A 13 -7.87 -11.54 -12.24
C VAL A 13 -6.68 -12.49 -12.19
N LEU A 14 -6.59 -13.28 -11.12
CA LEU A 14 -5.47 -14.18 -10.86
C LEU A 14 -5.94 -15.63 -10.93
N PRO A 15 -5.37 -16.47 -11.81
CA PRO A 15 -5.77 -17.87 -11.95
C PRO A 15 -5.17 -18.75 -10.84
N VAL A 16 -5.44 -18.40 -9.60
CA VAL A 16 -4.99 -19.09 -8.39
C VAL A 16 -6.13 -19.12 -7.38
N THR A 17 -5.95 -19.80 -6.26
CA THR A 17 -6.96 -19.85 -5.19
C THR A 17 -6.97 -18.56 -4.37
N ARG A 18 -8.12 -18.28 -3.72
CA ARG A 18 -8.20 -17.20 -2.73
C ARG A 18 -7.16 -17.35 -1.65
N GLN A 19 -6.95 -18.58 -1.16
CA GLN A 19 -5.99 -18.85 -0.10
C GLN A 19 -4.58 -18.44 -0.50
N ALA A 20 -4.19 -18.71 -1.73
CA ALA A 20 -2.85 -18.33 -2.22
C ALA A 20 -2.64 -16.81 -2.20
N VAL A 21 -3.65 -16.05 -2.62
CA VAL A 21 -3.58 -14.56 -2.58
C VAL A 21 -3.66 -14.06 -1.14
N TRP A 22 -4.56 -14.62 -0.35
CA TRP A 22 -4.73 -14.25 1.06
C TRP A 22 -3.45 -14.44 1.87
N ASP A 23 -2.76 -15.54 1.66
CA ASP A 23 -1.51 -15.85 2.37
C ASP A 23 -0.41 -14.80 2.09
N VAL A 24 -0.37 -14.28 0.87
CA VAL A 24 0.57 -13.19 0.52
C VAL A 24 0.17 -11.89 1.21
N LEU A 25 -1.10 -11.50 1.09
CA LEU A 25 -1.58 -10.20 1.58
C LEU A 25 -1.61 -10.10 3.11
N THR A 26 -1.66 -11.23 3.80
CA THR A 26 -1.70 -11.27 5.28
C THR A 26 -0.36 -11.59 5.91
N ASP A 27 0.68 -11.79 5.12
CA ASP A 27 2.05 -12.00 5.61
C ASP A 27 2.86 -10.71 5.42
N PRO A 28 3.13 -9.95 6.51
CA PRO A 28 3.86 -8.68 6.41
C PRO A 28 5.20 -8.80 5.71
N SER A 29 5.95 -9.85 6.00
CA SER A 29 7.27 -10.07 5.41
C SER A 29 7.20 -10.27 3.90
N THR A 30 6.31 -11.12 3.44
CA THR A 30 6.11 -11.39 2.01
C THR A 30 5.58 -10.15 1.29
N LEU A 31 4.60 -9.47 1.88
CA LEU A 31 4.02 -8.26 1.28
C LEU A 31 5.08 -7.17 1.11
N ALA A 32 5.94 -6.97 2.11
CA ALA A 32 7.03 -6.00 2.03
C ALA A 32 8.03 -6.38 0.94
N GLU A 33 8.38 -7.65 0.84
CA GLU A 33 9.32 -8.15 -0.17
C GLU A 33 8.81 -7.93 -1.60
N LEU A 34 7.52 -8.11 -1.82
CA LEU A 34 6.91 -7.97 -3.15
C LEU A 34 6.59 -6.53 -3.53
N THR A 35 6.55 -5.61 -2.58
CA THR A 35 6.16 -4.22 -2.84
C THR A 35 7.39 -3.33 -3.00
N PRO A 36 7.61 -2.74 -4.20
CA PRO A 36 8.72 -1.82 -4.41
C PRO A 36 8.74 -0.67 -3.40
N LEU A 37 9.92 -0.23 -3.02
CA LEU A 37 10.18 0.84 -2.05
C LEU A 37 9.83 0.51 -0.59
N LEU A 38 9.16 -0.58 -0.30
CA LEU A 38 9.01 -1.05 1.07
C LEU A 38 10.27 -1.79 1.52
N THR A 39 10.81 -1.39 2.65
CA THR A 39 11.97 -2.08 3.26
C THR A 39 11.54 -3.10 4.29
N SER A 40 10.46 -2.83 5.02
CA SER A 40 9.88 -3.77 5.97
C SER A 40 8.45 -3.41 6.33
N ILE A 41 7.71 -4.40 6.79
CA ILE A 41 6.44 -4.23 7.49
C ILE A 41 6.57 -5.02 8.78
N GLU A 42 6.35 -4.36 9.93
CA GLU A 42 6.41 -4.98 11.25
C GLU A 42 5.02 -5.05 11.85
N GLU A 43 4.61 -6.25 12.22
CA GLU A 43 3.33 -6.47 12.90
C GLU A 43 3.46 -6.14 14.39
N GLN A 44 2.57 -5.28 14.89
CA GLN A 44 2.50 -4.88 16.28
C GLN A 44 1.03 -4.94 16.75
N GLY A 45 0.56 -6.12 17.13
CA GLY A 45 -0.84 -6.32 17.48
C GLY A 45 -1.75 -6.09 16.28
N GLU A 46 -2.72 -5.19 16.43
CA GLU A 46 -3.66 -4.81 15.36
C GLU A 46 -3.06 -3.81 14.36
N HIS A 47 -1.84 -3.36 14.60
CA HIS A 47 -1.16 -2.37 13.78
C HIS A 47 -0.01 -2.99 13.00
N TRP A 48 0.20 -2.50 11.78
CA TRP A 48 1.38 -2.79 10.98
C TRP A 48 2.16 -1.49 10.80
N VAL A 49 3.46 -1.55 11.05
CA VAL A 49 4.37 -0.42 10.83
C VAL A 49 5.08 -0.64 9.50
N TRP A 50 4.83 0.27 8.58
CA TRP A 50 5.38 0.23 7.22
C TRP A 50 6.59 1.15 7.15
N ARG A 51 7.71 0.62 6.71
CA ARG A 51 8.95 1.39 6.51
C ARG A 51 9.34 1.36 5.06
N MET A 52 9.56 2.54 4.50
CA MET A 52 9.88 2.70 3.09
C MET A 52 11.32 3.20 2.91
N ALA A 53 11.89 2.93 1.74
CA ALA A 53 13.09 3.63 1.28
C ALA A 53 12.74 5.09 0.97
N LYS A 54 13.75 5.95 0.83
CA LYS A 54 13.53 7.33 0.37
C LYS A 54 12.83 7.31 -0.99
N VAL A 55 11.77 8.10 -1.10
CA VAL A 55 10.96 8.13 -2.31
C VAL A 55 11.56 9.10 -3.32
N PRO A 56 11.93 8.64 -4.53
CA PRO A 56 12.50 9.52 -5.56
C PRO A 56 11.51 10.60 -6.00
N GLY A 57 12.00 11.83 -6.19
CA GLY A 57 11.21 12.95 -6.68
C GLY A 57 10.33 13.63 -5.64
N LEU A 58 10.34 13.18 -4.40
CA LEU A 58 9.69 13.86 -3.28
C LEU A 58 10.75 14.40 -2.34
N SER A 59 10.57 15.66 -1.89
CA SER A 59 11.50 16.34 -0.97
C SER A 59 11.26 15.88 0.47
N LEU A 60 11.51 14.60 0.75
CA LEU A 60 11.42 14.04 2.10
C LEU A 60 12.79 14.05 2.75
N ALA A 61 12.87 14.59 3.99
CA ALA A 61 14.11 14.64 4.76
C ALA A 61 14.58 13.26 5.20
N VAL A 62 13.61 12.35 5.45
CA VAL A 62 13.84 10.98 5.90
C VAL A 62 12.96 10.02 5.12
N ALA A 63 13.31 8.73 5.15
CA ALA A 63 12.49 7.69 4.58
C ALA A 63 11.15 7.60 5.34
N PRO A 64 10.01 7.46 4.64
CA PRO A 64 8.70 7.40 5.30
C PRO A 64 8.56 6.18 6.20
N GLU A 65 7.92 6.39 7.35
CA GLU A 65 7.48 5.34 8.26
C GLU A 65 6.07 5.71 8.71
N PHE A 66 5.14 4.76 8.62
CA PHE A 66 3.76 5.02 9.02
C PHE A 66 3.10 3.77 9.59
N THR A 67 2.17 3.99 10.51
CA THR A 67 1.47 2.95 11.25
C THR A 67 0.03 2.86 10.77
N GLU A 68 -0.38 1.65 10.42
CA GLU A 68 -1.73 1.35 9.91
C GLU A 68 -2.45 0.40 10.86
N ARG A 69 -3.69 0.71 11.19
CA ARG A 69 -4.58 -0.25 11.84
C ARG A 69 -5.13 -1.18 10.77
N MET A 70 -4.94 -2.48 10.97
CA MET A 70 -5.38 -3.51 10.04
C MET A 70 -6.67 -4.15 10.51
N THR A 71 -7.60 -4.40 9.58
CA THR A 71 -8.85 -5.11 9.83
C THR A 71 -9.00 -6.20 8.77
N PHE A 72 -9.16 -7.46 9.21
CA PHE A 72 -9.22 -8.61 8.33
C PHE A 72 -10.61 -9.24 8.38
N THR A 73 -11.19 -9.48 7.19
CA THR A 73 -12.33 -10.37 7.01
C THR A 73 -11.82 -11.55 6.19
N GLU A 74 -11.66 -12.69 6.83
CA GLU A 74 -10.93 -13.85 6.31
C GLU A 74 -11.33 -14.21 4.88
N LEU A 75 -10.33 -14.29 3.99
CA LEU A 75 -10.46 -14.64 2.57
C LEU A 75 -11.30 -13.66 1.74
N GLU A 76 -11.76 -12.56 2.31
CA GLU A 76 -12.65 -11.62 1.64
C GLU A 76 -12.07 -10.21 1.52
N ARG A 77 -11.55 -9.66 2.63
CA ARG A 77 -11.20 -8.23 2.65
C ARG A 77 -10.14 -7.92 3.70
N ILE A 78 -9.26 -7.01 3.35
CA ILE A 78 -8.29 -6.41 4.26
C ILE A 78 -8.48 -4.90 4.16
N GLU A 79 -8.72 -4.25 5.30
CA GLU A 79 -8.81 -2.80 5.38
C GLU A 79 -7.65 -2.27 6.19
N PHE A 80 -7.11 -1.13 5.80
CA PHE A 80 -6.05 -0.47 6.54
C PHE A 80 -6.32 1.02 6.62
N ARG A 81 -6.02 1.59 7.79
CA ARG A 81 -6.24 3.00 8.08
C ARG A 81 -5.08 3.56 8.88
N HIS A 82 -4.62 4.75 8.51
CA HIS A 82 -3.55 5.43 9.22
C HIS A 82 -3.96 5.71 10.67
N ASP A 83 -3.20 5.17 11.61
CA ASP A 83 -3.50 5.25 13.05
C ASP A 83 -2.18 5.27 13.84
N PRO A 84 -1.47 6.43 13.84
CA PRO A 84 -0.21 6.54 14.54
C PRO A 84 -0.39 6.41 16.05
N PRO A 85 0.64 5.92 16.78
CA PRO A 85 0.60 5.86 18.23
C PRO A 85 0.36 7.23 18.88
N ALA A 86 -0.30 7.24 20.02
CA ALA A 86 -0.57 8.48 20.78
C ALA A 86 0.74 9.24 21.06
N GLY A 87 0.71 10.55 20.82
CA GLY A 87 1.87 11.42 21.03
C GLY A 87 2.93 11.37 19.94
N ARG A 88 2.72 10.57 18.88
CA ARG A 88 3.62 10.48 17.72
C ARG A 88 2.96 11.07 16.48
N THR A 89 3.71 11.91 15.75
CA THR A 89 3.29 12.44 14.46
C THR A 89 4.04 11.72 13.35
N GLU A 90 3.30 11.23 12.37
CA GLU A 90 3.87 10.59 11.18
C GLU A 90 3.56 11.46 9.95
N ASP A 91 4.57 11.73 9.13
CA ASP A 91 4.44 12.63 7.97
C ASP A 91 3.90 11.93 6.72
N ALA A 92 3.61 10.64 6.82
CA ALA A 92 3.01 9.86 5.75
C ALA A 92 1.99 8.89 6.33
N GLY A 93 1.02 8.50 5.53
CA GLY A 93 0.03 7.51 5.91
C GLY A 93 -0.69 6.98 4.68
N ALA A 94 -1.33 5.84 4.85
CA ALA A 94 -2.13 5.22 3.82
C ALA A 94 -3.46 4.75 4.39
N GLU A 95 -4.49 4.76 3.55
CA GLU A 95 -5.80 4.21 3.87
C GLU A 95 -6.31 3.47 2.65
N GLY A 96 -6.98 2.35 2.85
CA GLY A 96 -7.54 1.62 1.74
C GLY A 96 -7.95 0.20 2.09
N TRP A 97 -8.03 -0.62 1.05
CA TRP A 97 -8.45 -1.99 1.20
C TRP A 97 -8.00 -2.86 0.03
N TYR A 98 -7.92 -4.16 0.31
CA TYR A 98 -7.86 -5.23 -0.69
C TYR A 98 -9.16 -6.01 -0.58
N ALA A 99 -9.78 -6.34 -1.71
CA ALA A 99 -10.98 -7.19 -1.76
C ALA A 99 -10.75 -8.36 -2.68
N LEU A 100 -11.11 -9.57 -2.21
CA LEU A 100 -11.02 -10.81 -2.95
C LEU A 100 -12.43 -11.25 -3.35
N GLY A 101 -12.65 -11.45 -4.64
CA GLY A 101 -13.90 -11.93 -5.19
C GLY A 101 -13.68 -13.17 -6.05
N ASP A 102 -14.76 -13.81 -6.44
CA ASP A 102 -14.70 -14.94 -7.37
C ASP A 102 -14.69 -14.41 -8.81
N ALA A 103 -13.83 -14.99 -9.64
CA ALA A 103 -13.80 -14.77 -11.08
C ALA A 103 -14.11 -16.07 -11.82
N ALA A 104 -14.19 -16.01 -13.15
CA ALA A 104 -14.48 -17.17 -13.96
C ALA A 104 -13.40 -18.26 -13.80
N ASP A 105 -13.81 -19.52 -13.99
CA ASP A 105 -12.92 -20.69 -13.97
C ASP A 105 -12.14 -20.89 -12.67
N GLY A 106 -12.75 -20.51 -11.54
CA GLY A 106 -12.13 -20.67 -10.23
C GLY A 106 -11.01 -19.67 -9.92
N ALA A 107 -10.82 -18.67 -10.77
CA ALA A 107 -9.85 -17.59 -10.53
C ALA A 107 -10.34 -16.63 -9.45
N VAL A 108 -9.43 -15.77 -8.98
CA VAL A 108 -9.69 -14.74 -7.98
C VAL A 108 -9.68 -13.37 -8.63
N ASP A 109 -10.68 -12.57 -8.32
CA ASP A 109 -10.72 -11.16 -8.66
C ASP A 109 -10.16 -10.38 -7.46
N LEU A 110 -9.00 -9.74 -7.65
CA LEU A 110 -8.35 -8.91 -6.64
C LEU A 110 -8.57 -7.45 -7.00
N ALA A 111 -9.21 -6.72 -6.09
CA ALA A 111 -9.37 -5.27 -6.19
C ALA A 111 -8.60 -4.57 -5.08
N ILE A 112 -7.96 -3.47 -5.41
CA ILE A 112 -7.16 -2.67 -4.49
C ILE A 112 -7.59 -1.23 -4.59
N SER A 113 -7.79 -0.58 -3.43
CA SER A 113 -7.99 0.87 -3.34
C SER A 113 -7.00 1.41 -2.32
N LEU A 114 -6.28 2.46 -2.68
CA LEU A 114 -5.22 3.02 -1.85
C LEU A 114 -5.24 4.54 -1.96
N ALA A 115 -5.35 5.20 -0.80
CA ALA A 115 -5.15 6.64 -0.67
C ALA A 115 -3.88 6.87 0.15
N ILE A 116 -2.93 7.61 -0.40
CA ILE A 116 -1.68 7.96 0.27
C ILE A 116 -1.66 9.44 0.55
N THR A 117 -1.34 9.81 1.78
CA THR A 117 -1.16 11.19 2.21
C THR A 117 0.25 11.40 2.69
N VAL A 118 0.89 12.49 2.25
CA VAL A 118 2.19 12.95 2.76
C VAL A 118 2.10 14.40 3.17
N ASP A 119 2.72 14.72 4.29
CA ASP A 119 2.91 16.09 4.74
C ASP A 119 4.27 16.60 4.26
N LEU A 120 4.27 17.70 3.53
CA LEU A 120 5.50 18.30 2.99
C LEU A 120 5.56 19.80 3.31
N PRO A 121 6.78 20.34 3.48
CA PRO A 121 6.98 21.77 3.72
C PRO A 121 6.88 22.59 2.41
N LEU A 122 5.77 22.43 1.71
CA LEU A 122 5.49 23.07 0.44
C LEU A 122 4.14 23.78 0.49
N PRO A 123 3.98 24.89 -0.26
CA PRO A 123 2.70 25.59 -0.29
C PRO A 123 1.62 24.79 -1.06
N ARG A 124 0.36 25.07 -0.77
CA ARG A 124 -0.77 24.44 -1.45
C ARG A 124 -0.76 24.62 -2.98
N LEU A 125 -0.18 25.72 -3.45
CA LEU A 125 -0.03 25.97 -4.87
C LEU A 125 0.86 24.95 -5.58
N SER A 126 1.67 24.21 -4.82
CA SER A 126 2.50 23.12 -5.35
C SER A 126 1.71 21.83 -5.58
N ALA A 127 0.43 21.75 -5.18
CA ALA A 127 -0.35 20.52 -5.22
C ALA A 127 -0.36 19.82 -6.58
N PRO A 128 -0.55 20.49 -7.73
CA PRO A 128 -0.53 19.80 -9.01
C PRO A 128 0.78 19.05 -9.28
N ALA A 129 1.92 19.69 -9.02
CA ALA A 129 3.24 19.08 -9.23
C ALA A 129 3.52 17.96 -8.22
N VAL A 130 3.21 18.19 -6.95
CA VAL A 130 3.41 17.19 -5.89
C VAL A 130 2.54 15.96 -6.14
N LYS A 131 1.26 16.15 -6.41
CA LYS A 131 0.34 15.04 -6.68
C LYS A 131 0.71 14.26 -7.94
N ALA A 132 1.20 14.93 -8.97
CA ALA A 132 1.69 14.25 -10.17
C ALA A 132 2.90 13.36 -9.86
N ALA A 133 3.83 13.84 -9.04
CA ALA A 133 4.99 13.07 -8.60
C ALA A 133 4.56 11.86 -7.74
N MET A 134 3.68 12.10 -6.77
CA MET A 134 3.12 11.04 -5.92
C MET A 134 2.41 9.96 -6.74
N LYS A 135 1.60 10.38 -7.70
CA LYS A 135 0.85 9.46 -8.57
C LYS A 135 1.79 8.57 -9.38
N ARG A 136 2.85 9.13 -9.94
CA ARG A 136 3.85 8.33 -10.67
C ARG A 136 4.49 7.26 -9.77
N VAL A 137 4.85 7.62 -8.56
CA VAL A 137 5.43 6.68 -7.60
C VAL A 137 4.45 5.56 -7.27
N VAL A 138 3.20 5.91 -6.93
CA VAL A 138 2.18 4.94 -6.55
C VAL A 138 1.84 3.99 -7.70
N VAL A 139 1.70 4.51 -8.91
CA VAL A 139 1.45 3.69 -10.11
C VAL A 139 2.62 2.74 -10.37
N SER A 140 3.85 3.23 -10.25
CA SER A 140 5.05 2.40 -10.42
C SER A 140 5.15 1.30 -9.36
N MET A 141 4.86 1.63 -8.10
CA MET A 141 4.83 0.63 -7.02
C MET A 141 3.75 -0.43 -7.28
N GLY A 142 2.58 -0.02 -7.71
CA GLY A 142 1.48 -0.93 -8.02
C GLY A 142 1.82 -1.88 -9.17
N ALA A 143 2.44 -1.37 -10.24
CA ALA A 143 2.86 -2.19 -11.37
C ALA A 143 3.96 -3.18 -10.96
N GLY A 144 4.91 -2.75 -10.17
CA GLY A 144 5.97 -3.61 -9.64
C GLY A 144 5.45 -4.69 -8.71
N PHE A 145 4.52 -4.31 -7.83
CA PHE A 145 3.85 -5.28 -6.96
C PHE A 145 3.09 -6.35 -7.77
N ALA A 146 2.32 -5.94 -8.77
CA ALA A 146 1.57 -6.87 -9.62
C ALA A 146 2.50 -7.86 -10.32
N GLU A 147 3.59 -7.39 -10.89
CA GLU A 147 4.59 -8.25 -11.53
C GLU A 147 5.25 -9.22 -10.54
N ASN A 148 5.63 -8.72 -9.37
CA ASN A 148 6.24 -9.54 -8.33
C ASN A 148 5.25 -10.57 -7.76
N LEU A 149 3.99 -10.19 -7.61
CA LEU A 149 2.93 -11.10 -7.15
C LEU A 149 2.73 -12.24 -8.15
N ASP A 150 2.62 -11.93 -9.44
CA ASP A 150 2.49 -12.92 -10.49
C ASP A 150 3.64 -13.92 -10.43
N ARG A 151 4.86 -13.43 -10.34
CA ARG A 151 6.06 -14.27 -10.25
C ARG A 151 6.06 -15.13 -8.99
N HIS A 152 5.68 -14.56 -7.87
CA HIS A 152 5.59 -15.28 -6.59
C HIS A 152 4.56 -16.41 -6.64
N LEU A 153 3.44 -16.17 -7.33
CA LEU A 153 2.36 -17.16 -7.50
C LEU A 153 2.63 -18.16 -8.63
N GLY A 154 3.73 -18.03 -9.35
CA GLY A 154 4.10 -18.93 -10.44
C GLY A 154 3.34 -18.67 -11.74
N LEU A 155 2.91 -17.45 -11.96
CA LEU A 155 2.15 -17.05 -13.15
C LEU A 155 3.04 -16.45 -14.24
#